data_af5932c2873cfae47e22c032f0fecccd
#
_entry.id   af5932c2873cfae47e22c032f0fecccd
#
_cell.length_a   1.000
_cell.length_b   1.000
_cell.length_c   1.000
_cell.angle_alpha   90.00
_cell.angle_beta   90.00
_cell.angle_gamma   90.00
#
_symmetry.space_group_name_H-M   'P 1'
#
loop_
_entity.id
_entity.type
_entity.pdbx_description
1 polymer ?
#
loop_
_entity_poly.entity_id
_entity_poly.type
_entity_poly.pdbx_seq_one_letter_code
_entity_poly.pdbx_strand_id
1 'polypeptide(L)'
;DCLVTLPYMLPGTCFGIGYILAFNSPPLKLTGTALIVISNMLFKQLPTATKICSATLTQVPRAQEKAVRDLGGGQLSVLKTVILPGLKPAFLSCFVYNFSSSMTTAGAILFLIDPGRKLAVFKLFDAVYTGDYALASLIAASIILVVLAVEGMAYLITWKAGKRRVS
;
A
#
# COMPACT_ATOMS: atom_id res chain seq x y z
N ASP A 1 16.34 -7.84 6.59
CA ASP A 1 14.93 -8.24 6.36
C ASP A 1 14.08 -8.26 7.65
N CYS A 2 14.64 -8.61 8.81
CA CYS A 2 13.88 -8.75 10.06
C CYS A 2 13.24 -7.41 10.50
N LEU A 3 13.97 -6.31 10.46
CA LEU A 3 13.48 -4.98 10.86
C LEU A 3 12.31 -4.48 9.98
N VAL A 4 12.33 -4.82 8.69
CA VAL A 4 11.27 -4.42 7.75
C VAL A 4 9.99 -5.23 7.97
N THR A 5 10.09 -6.47 8.45
CA THR A 5 8.93 -7.33 8.72
C THR A 5 8.28 -7.12 10.08
N LEU A 6 8.96 -6.49 11.03
CA LEU A 6 8.43 -6.18 12.36
C LEU A 6 7.04 -5.51 12.33
N PRO A 7 6.77 -4.49 11.49
CA PRO A 7 5.46 -3.86 11.43
C PRO A 7 4.32 -4.79 11.03
N TYR A 8 4.62 -5.85 10.27
CA TYR A 8 3.61 -6.81 9.84
C TYR A 8 3.21 -7.80 10.95
N MET A 9 4.13 -8.08 11.88
CA MET A 9 3.90 -9.02 12.97
C MET A 9 3.05 -8.44 14.10
N LEU A 10 3.00 -7.12 14.22
CA LEU A 10 2.26 -6.44 15.28
C LEU A 10 0.79 -6.25 14.90
N PRO A 11 -0.16 -6.52 15.83
CA PRO A 11 -1.56 -6.19 15.63
C PRO A 11 -1.76 -4.71 15.30
N GLY A 12 -2.66 -4.40 14.35
CA GLY A 12 -2.93 -3.02 13.95
C GLY A 12 -3.33 -2.10 15.12
N THR A 13 -4.02 -2.64 16.10
CA THR A 13 -4.41 -1.93 17.33
C THR A 13 -3.20 -1.47 18.14
N CYS A 14 -2.15 -2.29 18.26
CA CYS A 14 -0.90 -1.92 18.93
C CYS A 14 -0.21 -0.75 18.22
N PHE A 15 -0.21 -0.77 16.89
CA PHE A 15 0.28 0.36 16.09
C PHE A 15 -0.52 1.63 16.36
N GLY A 16 -1.86 1.55 16.35
CA GLY A 16 -2.71 2.69 16.63
C GLY A 16 -2.43 3.32 18.00
N ILE A 17 -2.34 2.50 19.03
CA ILE A 17 -2.02 2.96 20.39
C ILE A 17 -0.61 3.56 20.45
N GLY A 18 0.39 2.91 19.85
CA GLY A 18 1.76 3.40 19.79
C GLY A 18 1.86 4.78 19.12
N TYR A 19 1.14 4.98 18.02
CA TYR A 19 1.09 6.28 17.34
C TYR A 19 0.42 7.37 18.19
N ILE A 20 -0.65 7.04 18.94
CA ILE A 20 -1.25 7.99 19.89
C ILE A 20 -0.25 8.39 20.95
N LEU A 21 0.43 7.43 21.58
CA LEU A 21 1.41 7.70 22.63
C LEU A 21 2.57 8.55 22.11
N ALA A 22 3.01 8.30 20.87
CA ALA A 22 4.13 9.04 20.27
C ALA A 22 3.76 10.44 19.76
N PHE A 23 2.53 10.62 19.23
CA PHE A 23 2.15 11.81 18.47
C PHE A 23 0.92 12.55 19.03
N ASN A 24 0.57 12.33 20.29
CA ASN A 24 -0.52 13.07 20.96
C ASN A 24 -0.03 14.28 21.78
N SER A 25 1.28 14.45 21.91
CA SER A 25 1.88 15.53 22.71
C SER A 25 2.69 16.52 21.85
N PRO A 26 2.80 17.80 22.26
CA PRO A 26 3.71 18.73 21.60
C PRO A 26 5.17 18.19 21.61
N PRO A 27 5.99 18.49 20.57
CA PRO A 27 5.75 19.47 19.50
C PRO A 27 4.98 18.91 18.28
N LEU A 28 4.74 17.61 18.17
CA LEU A 28 4.18 16.94 16.98
C LEU A 28 2.81 16.33 17.29
N LYS A 29 1.81 17.17 17.56
CA LYS A 29 0.43 16.69 17.73
C LYS A 29 -0.20 16.35 16.38
N LEU A 30 -0.08 15.09 15.96
CA LEU A 30 -0.60 14.57 14.69
C LEU A 30 -1.87 13.73 14.85
N THR A 31 -2.26 13.38 16.07
CA THR A 31 -3.46 12.58 16.36
C THR A 31 -4.71 13.26 15.82
N GLY A 32 -5.60 12.53 15.18
CA GLY A 32 -6.80 13.06 14.52
C GLY A 32 -6.58 13.64 13.12
N THR A 33 -5.33 13.68 12.60
CA THR A 33 -5.05 14.19 11.25
C THR A 33 -5.01 13.06 10.22
N ALA A 34 -5.31 13.39 8.95
CA ALA A 34 -5.13 12.45 7.84
C ALA A 34 -3.67 12.00 7.68
N LEU A 35 -2.73 12.84 8.07
CA LEU A 35 -1.30 12.59 7.92
C LEU A 35 -0.83 11.39 8.77
N ILE A 36 -1.30 11.28 10.02
CA ILE A 36 -0.95 10.15 10.88
C ILE A 36 -1.53 8.84 10.34
N VAL A 37 -2.74 8.88 9.77
CA VAL A 37 -3.40 7.72 9.16
C VAL A 37 -2.62 7.25 7.95
N ILE A 38 -2.23 8.16 7.05
CA ILE A 38 -1.43 7.87 5.86
C ILE A 38 -0.07 7.30 6.28
N SER A 39 0.60 7.91 7.26
CA SER A 39 1.90 7.44 7.77
C SER A 39 1.78 6.02 8.32
N ASN A 40 0.76 5.74 9.14
CA ASN A 40 0.53 4.40 9.67
C ASN A 40 0.28 3.37 8.56
N MET A 41 -0.51 3.72 7.55
CA MET A 41 -0.75 2.85 6.40
C MET A 41 0.55 2.56 5.63
N LEU A 42 1.36 3.59 5.37
CA LEU A 42 2.65 3.44 4.68
C LEU A 42 3.59 2.50 5.43
N PHE A 43 3.80 2.72 6.72
CA PHE A 43 4.70 1.88 7.53
C PHE A 43 4.21 0.44 7.63
N LYS A 44 2.91 0.22 7.77
CA LYS A 44 2.33 -1.13 7.82
C LYS A 44 2.46 -1.89 6.51
N GLN A 45 2.47 -1.19 5.37
CA GLN A 45 2.54 -1.79 4.04
C GLN A 45 3.98 -1.92 3.50
N LEU A 46 4.97 -1.28 4.14
CA LEU A 46 6.38 -1.38 3.77
C LEU A 46 6.89 -2.82 3.61
N PRO A 47 6.59 -3.75 4.54
CA PRO A 47 7.08 -5.13 4.43
C PRO A 47 6.60 -5.81 3.14
N THR A 48 5.33 -5.64 2.80
CA THR A 48 4.74 -6.23 1.60
C THR A 48 5.33 -5.63 0.33
N ALA A 49 5.45 -4.30 0.28
CA ALA A 49 6.08 -3.61 -0.85
C ALA A 49 7.53 -4.05 -1.05
N THR A 50 8.30 -4.16 0.03
CA THR A 50 9.70 -4.62 -0.01
C THR A 50 9.80 -6.05 -0.55
N LYS A 51 8.94 -6.96 -0.08
CA LYS A 51 8.92 -8.36 -0.56
C LYS A 51 8.57 -8.46 -2.05
N ILE A 52 7.55 -7.73 -2.51
CA ILE A 52 7.16 -7.70 -3.93
C ILE A 52 8.30 -7.15 -4.79
N CYS A 53 8.91 -6.03 -4.39
CA CYS A 53 10.04 -5.44 -5.10
C CYS A 53 11.26 -6.38 -5.12
N SER A 54 11.61 -6.98 -4.00
CA SER A 54 12.73 -7.93 -3.92
C SER A 54 12.50 -9.15 -4.81
N ALA A 55 11.29 -9.74 -4.77
CA ALA A 55 10.95 -10.87 -5.63
C ALA A 55 11.02 -10.50 -7.13
N THR A 56 10.63 -9.28 -7.49
CA THR A 56 10.73 -8.82 -8.87
C THR A 56 12.18 -8.57 -9.28
N LEU A 57 13.01 -8.05 -8.39
CA LEU A 57 14.45 -7.84 -8.66
C LEU A 57 15.19 -9.14 -8.92
N THR A 58 14.83 -10.22 -8.24
CA THR A 58 15.47 -11.55 -8.50
C THR A 58 15.17 -12.09 -9.90
N GLN A 59 14.12 -11.60 -10.55
CA GLN A 59 13.76 -11.98 -11.92
C GLN A 59 14.48 -11.15 -12.98
N VAL A 60 15.17 -10.07 -12.61
CA VAL A 60 15.96 -9.26 -13.56
C VAL A 60 17.24 -10.02 -13.91
N PRO A 61 17.47 -10.31 -15.21
CA PRO A 61 18.66 -11.05 -15.63
C PRO A 61 19.95 -10.25 -15.35
N ARG A 62 20.90 -10.85 -14.65
CA ARG A 62 22.21 -10.23 -14.36
C ARG A 62 22.99 -9.87 -15.63
N ALA A 63 22.69 -10.52 -16.75
CA ALA A 63 23.27 -10.20 -18.05
C ALA A 63 22.97 -8.76 -18.49
N GLN A 64 21.78 -8.22 -18.17
CA GLN A 64 21.43 -6.84 -18.51
C GLN A 64 22.26 -5.84 -17.70
N GLU A 65 22.51 -6.11 -16.42
CA GLU A 65 23.39 -5.27 -15.60
C GLU A 65 24.82 -5.27 -16.11
N LYS A 66 25.35 -6.46 -16.49
CA LYS A 66 26.69 -6.61 -17.05
C LYS A 66 26.81 -5.84 -18.38
N ALA A 67 25.85 -5.99 -19.28
CA ALA A 67 25.86 -5.28 -20.56
C ALA A 67 25.94 -3.74 -20.39
N VAL A 68 25.20 -3.16 -19.42
CA VAL A 68 25.28 -1.72 -19.14
C VAL A 68 26.67 -1.34 -18.59
N ARG A 69 27.30 -2.19 -17.77
CA ARG A 69 28.63 -1.95 -17.22
C ARG A 69 29.72 -2.08 -18.30
N ASP A 70 29.60 -3.06 -19.18
CA ASP A 70 30.52 -3.28 -20.30
C ASP A 70 30.51 -2.09 -21.28
N LEU A 71 29.36 -1.40 -21.41
CA LEU A 71 29.22 -0.15 -22.16
C LEU A 71 29.71 1.10 -21.39
N GLY A 72 30.40 0.92 -20.27
CA GLY A 72 30.95 2.01 -19.45
C GLY A 72 29.92 2.67 -18.50
N GLY A 73 28.74 2.09 -18.35
CA GLY A 73 27.70 2.61 -17.45
C GLY A 73 28.01 2.39 -15.97
N GLY A 74 27.95 3.45 -15.18
CA GLY A 74 28.07 3.40 -13.71
C GLY A 74 26.82 2.82 -13.02
N GLN A 75 26.85 2.71 -11.69
CA GLN A 75 25.72 2.19 -10.88
C GLN A 75 24.41 2.94 -11.11
N LEU A 76 24.45 4.26 -11.30
CA LEU A 76 23.28 5.07 -11.60
C LEU A 76 22.67 4.75 -12.99
N SER A 77 23.51 4.41 -13.97
CA SER A 77 23.04 3.97 -15.29
C SER A 77 22.33 2.63 -15.18
N VAL A 78 22.89 1.66 -14.46
CA VAL A 78 22.25 0.36 -14.17
C VAL A 78 20.90 0.57 -13.48
N LEU A 79 20.85 1.41 -12.46
CA LEU A 79 19.62 1.71 -11.73
C LEU A 79 18.53 2.27 -12.66
N LYS A 80 18.87 3.25 -13.49
CA LYS A 80 17.90 3.93 -14.36
C LYS A 80 17.48 3.10 -15.57
N THR A 81 18.40 2.32 -16.13
CA THR A 81 18.19 1.63 -17.42
C THR A 81 17.66 0.21 -17.25
N VAL A 82 18.02 -0.47 -16.15
CA VAL A 82 17.67 -1.87 -15.92
C VAL A 82 16.73 -2.02 -14.73
N ILE A 83 17.12 -1.52 -13.56
CA ILE A 83 16.42 -1.80 -12.30
C ILE A 83 15.07 -1.08 -12.26
N LEU A 84 15.03 0.23 -12.45
CA LEU A 84 13.78 1.02 -12.40
C LEU A 84 12.74 0.58 -13.45
N PRO A 85 13.10 0.36 -14.72
CA PRO A 85 12.16 -0.19 -15.68
C PRO A 85 11.71 -1.61 -15.35
N GLY A 86 12.60 -2.43 -14.80
CA GLY A 86 12.28 -3.80 -14.32
C GLY A 86 11.30 -3.83 -13.17
N LEU A 87 11.35 -2.84 -12.27
CA LEU A 87 10.46 -2.70 -11.13
C LEU A 87 9.07 -2.12 -11.44
N LYS A 88 8.84 -1.56 -12.63
CA LYS A 88 7.53 -0.97 -12.98
C LYS A 88 6.33 -1.89 -12.69
N PRO A 89 6.36 -3.19 -13.08
CA PRO A 89 5.23 -4.08 -12.76
C PRO A 89 5.08 -4.32 -11.24
N ALA A 90 6.19 -4.36 -10.49
CA ALA A 90 6.16 -4.49 -9.04
C ALA A 90 5.51 -3.28 -8.37
N PHE A 91 5.84 -2.06 -8.78
CA PHE A 91 5.21 -0.85 -8.27
C PHE A 91 3.69 -0.84 -8.49
N LEU A 92 3.24 -1.28 -9.66
CA LEU A 92 1.81 -1.36 -9.94
C LEU A 92 1.13 -2.42 -9.07
N SER A 93 1.74 -3.59 -8.92
CA SER A 93 1.23 -4.65 -8.03
C SER A 93 1.20 -4.19 -6.57
N CYS A 94 2.23 -3.50 -6.10
CA CYS A 94 2.27 -2.90 -4.76
C CYS A 94 1.16 -1.86 -4.60
N PHE A 95 0.95 -1.01 -5.58
CA PHE A 95 -0.11 0.01 -5.53
C PHE A 95 -1.49 -0.63 -5.39
N VAL A 96 -1.82 -1.61 -6.24
CA VAL A 96 -3.11 -2.31 -6.22
C VAL A 96 -3.32 -3.00 -4.88
N TYR A 97 -2.33 -3.78 -4.43
CA TYR A 97 -2.40 -4.48 -3.15
C TYR A 97 -2.58 -3.52 -1.97
N ASN A 98 -1.77 -2.46 -1.92
CA ASN A 98 -1.83 -1.48 -0.83
C ASN A 98 -3.13 -0.68 -0.86
N PHE A 99 -3.65 -0.35 -2.04
CA PHE A 99 -4.94 0.32 -2.19
C PHE A 99 -6.08 -0.57 -1.65
N SER A 100 -6.17 -1.81 -2.11
CA SER A 100 -7.20 -2.77 -1.66
C SER A 100 -7.12 -3.01 -0.15
N SER A 101 -5.91 -3.24 0.37
CA SER A 101 -5.66 -3.43 1.80
C SER A 101 -6.05 -2.19 2.63
N SER A 102 -5.77 -0.99 2.12
CA SER A 102 -6.11 0.26 2.82
C SER A 102 -7.62 0.49 2.90
N MET A 103 -8.38 0.10 1.88
CA MET A 103 -9.85 0.21 1.87
C MET A 103 -10.52 -0.65 2.93
N THR A 104 -9.90 -1.78 3.31
CA THR A 104 -10.44 -2.74 4.28
C THR A 104 -9.81 -2.65 5.67
N THR A 105 -8.74 -1.85 5.85
CA THR A 105 -8.04 -1.75 7.13
C THR A 105 -8.82 -0.87 8.12
N ALA A 106 -9.26 -1.46 9.22
CA ALA A 106 -9.96 -0.74 10.29
C ALA A 106 -9.14 -0.66 11.60
N GLY A 107 -8.40 -1.71 11.93
CA GLY A 107 -7.86 -1.92 13.28
C GLY A 107 -6.96 -0.81 13.83
N ALA A 108 -5.92 -0.37 13.07
CA ALA A 108 -5.03 0.69 13.54
C ALA A 108 -5.69 2.08 13.45
N ILE A 109 -6.55 2.26 12.44
CA ILE A 109 -7.14 3.54 12.10
C ILE A 109 -8.23 3.92 13.12
N LEU A 110 -8.87 2.91 13.75
CA LEU A 110 -9.89 3.11 14.79
C LEU A 110 -9.43 4.08 15.88
N PHE A 111 -8.17 4.00 16.26
CA PHE A 111 -7.59 4.83 17.32
C PHE A 111 -7.03 6.18 16.82
N LEU A 112 -6.76 6.30 15.53
CA LEU A 112 -6.06 7.46 14.96
C LEU A 112 -6.98 8.52 14.40
N ILE A 113 -8.26 8.20 14.17
CA ILE A 113 -9.24 9.11 13.56
C ILE A 113 -10.05 9.83 14.65
N ASP A 114 -10.25 11.11 14.40
CA ASP A 114 -11.19 11.96 15.13
C ASP A 114 -12.63 11.47 14.90
N PRO A 115 -13.50 11.42 15.94
CA PRO A 115 -14.90 10.97 15.82
C PRO A 115 -15.73 11.69 14.74
N GLY A 116 -15.30 12.89 14.31
CA GLY A 116 -15.96 13.66 13.25
C GLY A 116 -15.58 13.22 11.81
N ARG A 117 -14.53 12.45 11.61
CA ARG A 117 -14.01 12.04 10.29
C ARG A 117 -14.08 10.53 10.13
N LYS A 118 -15.24 9.99 9.83
CA LYS A 118 -15.44 8.56 9.65
C LYS A 118 -15.03 8.11 8.25
N LEU A 119 -14.11 7.15 8.16
CA LEU A 119 -13.84 6.40 6.94
C LEU A 119 -15.03 5.50 6.59
N ALA A 120 -15.15 5.13 5.31
CA ALA A 120 -16.26 4.31 4.82
C ALA A 120 -16.40 2.99 5.60
N VAL A 121 -15.29 2.34 5.96
CA VAL A 121 -15.27 1.09 6.72
C VAL A 121 -15.88 1.26 8.13
N PHE A 122 -15.67 2.41 8.77
CA PHE A 122 -16.27 2.66 10.10
C PHE A 122 -17.75 2.99 10.01
N LYS A 123 -18.18 3.70 8.96
CA LYS A 123 -19.61 3.89 8.69
C LYS A 123 -20.33 2.58 8.43
N LEU A 124 -19.65 1.64 7.79
CA LEU A 124 -20.18 0.28 7.58
C LEU A 124 -20.40 -0.42 8.93
N PHE A 125 -19.39 -0.44 9.81
CA PHE A 125 -19.53 -1.06 11.15
C PHE A 125 -20.59 -0.35 11.99
N ASP A 126 -20.67 0.97 11.95
CA ASP A 126 -21.68 1.77 12.65
C ASP A 126 -23.10 1.41 12.17
N ALA A 127 -23.31 1.29 10.86
CA ALA A 127 -24.57 0.86 10.26
C ALA A 127 -24.96 -0.57 10.67
N VAL A 128 -24.01 -1.49 10.69
CA VAL A 128 -24.25 -2.87 11.18
C VAL A 128 -24.62 -2.85 12.65
N TYR A 129 -23.92 -2.08 13.47
CA TYR A 129 -24.16 -1.99 14.92
C TYR A 129 -25.53 -1.38 15.24
N THR A 130 -25.98 -0.39 14.45
CA THR A 130 -27.30 0.23 14.61
C THR A 130 -28.42 -0.56 13.97
N GLY A 131 -28.12 -1.69 13.31
CA GLY A 131 -29.13 -2.55 12.65
C GLY A 131 -29.58 -2.05 11.28
N ASP A 132 -28.94 -1.00 10.75
CA ASP A 132 -29.24 -0.51 9.38
C ASP A 132 -28.45 -1.31 8.33
N TYR A 133 -28.93 -2.53 8.11
CA TYR A 133 -28.31 -3.45 7.14
C TYR A 133 -28.43 -2.96 5.69
N ALA A 134 -29.41 -2.13 5.38
CA ALA A 134 -29.57 -1.56 4.05
C ALA A 134 -28.41 -0.57 3.76
N LEU A 135 -28.14 0.34 4.68
CA LEU A 135 -27.00 1.26 4.57
C LEU A 135 -25.67 0.51 4.59
N ALA A 136 -25.50 -0.49 5.48
CA ALA A 136 -24.29 -1.30 5.55
C ALA A 136 -23.99 -2.01 4.23
N SER A 137 -25.00 -2.65 3.61
CA SER A 137 -24.84 -3.34 2.32
C SER A 137 -24.48 -2.39 1.19
N LEU A 138 -25.05 -1.20 1.17
CA LEU A 138 -24.76 -0.17 0.18
C LEU A 138 -23.33 0.35 0.28
N ILE A 139 -22.84 0.57 1.51
CA ILE A 139 -21.45 0.97 1.76
C ILE A 139 -20.49 -0.16 1.36
N ALA A 140 -20.79 -1.41 1.75
CA ALA A 140 -19.97 -2.56 1.38
C ALA A 140 -19.87 -2.73 -0.14
N ALA A 141 -21.01 -2.66 -0.85
CA ALA A 141 -21.05 -2.73 -2.30
C ALA A 141 -20.25 -1.61 -2.96
N SER A 142 -20.33 -0.38 -2.44
CA SER A 142 -19.56 0.75 -2.97
C SER A 142 -18.05 0.57 -2.79
N ILE A 143 -17.60 0.06 -1.64
CA ILE A 143 -16.18 -0.26 -1.39
C ILE A 143 -15.69 -1.34 -2.38
N ILE A 144 -16.46 -2.42 -2.55
CA ILE A 144 -16.14 -3.51 -3.48
C ILE A 144 -16.03 -2.97 -4.92
N LEU A 145 -16.99 -2.16 -5.37
CA LEU A 145 -16.99 -1.58 -6.71
C LEU A 145 -15.75 -0.70 -6.95
N VAL A 146 -15.38 0.14 -5.98
CA VAL A 146 -14.18 0.98 -6.08
C VAL A 146 -12.92 0.13 -6.17
N VAL A 147 -12.78 -0.90 -5.32
CA VAL A 147 -11.64 -1.81 -5.35
C VAL A 147 -11.54 -2.53 -6.69
N LEU A 148 -12.65 -3.12 -7.15
CA LEU A 148 -12.69 -3.83 -8.45
C LEU A 148 -12.38 -2.90 -9.62
N ALA A 149 -12.85 -1.66 -9.60
CA ALA A 149 -12.55 -0.68 -10.63
C ALA A 149 -11.04 -0.36 -10.69
N VAL A 150 -10.40 -0.17 -9.55
CA VAL A 150 -8.96 0.11 -9.47
C VAL A 150 -8.14 -1.11 -9.89
N GLU A 151 -8.51 -2.32 -9.43
CA GLU A 151 -7.86 -3.56 -9.84
C GLU A 151 -8.01 -3.83 -11.35
N GLY A 152 -9.21 -3.63 -11.89
CA GLY A 152 -9.49 -3.78 -13.31
C GLY A 152 -8.68 -2.80 -14.17
N MET A 153 -8.60 -1.53 -13.75
CA MET A 153 -7.74 -0.55 -14.44
C MET A 153 -6.26 -0.94 -14.41
N ALA A 154 -5.77 -1.37 -13.27
CA ALA A 154 -4.39 -1.83 -13.12
C ALA A 154 -4.10 -3.06 -13.99
N TYR A 155 -5.03 -4.02 -14.03
CA TYR A 155 -4.92 -5.18 -14.92
C TYR A 155 -4.85 -4.78 -16.40
N LEU A 156 -5.70 -3.86 -16.84
CA LEU A 156 -5.70 -3.38 -18.23
C LEU A 156 -4.39 -2.66 -18.60
N ILE A 157 -3.81 -1.91 -17.65
CA ILE A 157 -2.53 -1.22 -17.85
C ILE A 157 -1.39 -2.25 -17.99
N THR A 158 -1.35 -3.26 -17.11
CA THR A 158 -0.31 -4.32 -17.17
C THR A 158 -0.43 -5.16 -18.42
N TRP A 159 -1.64 -5.52 -18.82
CA TRP A 159 -1.88 -6.29 -20.03
C TRP A 159 -1.45 -5.55 -21.30
N LYS A 160 -1.79 -4.25 -21.41
CA LYS A 160 -1.32 -3.41 -22.53
C LYS A 160 0.20 -3.23 -22.54
N ALA A 161 0.83 -3.10 -21.36
CA ALA A 161 2.28 -2.97 -21.25
C ALA A 161 2.99 -4.29 -21.61
N GLY A 162 2.42 -5.45 -21.28
CA GLY A 162 2.94 -6.76 -21.66
C GLY A 162 2.92 -6.98 -23.17
N LYS A 163 1.84 -6.62 -23.86
CA LYS A 163 1.75 -6.74 -25.33
C LYS A 163 2.80 -5.92 -26.09
N ARG A 164 3.16 -4.75 -25.58
CA ARG A 164 4.19 -3.90 -26.22
C ARG A 164 5.63 -4.42 -26.09
N ARG A 165 5.88 -5.43 -25.25
CA ARG A 165 7.22 -6.03 -25.10
C ARG A 165 7.43 -7.25 -26.00
N VAL A 166 6.38 -7.78 -26.60
CA VAL A 166 6.43 -9.01 -27.45
C VAL A 166 6.36 -8.63 -28.94
N SER A 167 6.04 -7.40 -29.26
CA SER A 167 6.10 -6.83 -30.61
C SER A 167 7.36 -5.98 -30.80
#